data_bd3e54caa64075efffc91ac6406b23fb
#
_entry.id   bd3e54caa64075efffc91ac6406b23fb
#
_cell.length_a   1.000
_cell.length_b   1.000
_cell.length_c   1.000
_cell.angle_alpha   90.00
_cell.angle_beta   90.00
_cell.angle_gamma   90.00
#
_symmetry.space_group_name_H-M   'P 1'
#
loop_
_entity.id
_entity.type
_entity.pdbx_description
1 polymer ?
#
loop_
_entity_poly.entity_id
_entity_poly.type
_entity_poly.pdbx_seq_one_letter_code
_entity_poly.pdbx_strand_id
1 'polypeptide(L)'
;MQTRWMDNDAYGHINNVVYYSYFDTVVNRYLIEAGVLDVQRGVVIGLVVETHCNYFSPLSFPQTVDTGLRVAALGASSVRYEIGLFGGGEPMTAACGHFVHVYVDRETRRPAPLPAPLIRTLQGLL
;
A
#
# COMPACT_ATOMS: atom_id res chain seq x y z
N MET A 1 -10.12 4.70 -5.91
CA MET A 1 -9.16 4.17 -6.91
C MET A 1 -9.93 3.51 -8.05
N GLN A 2 -9.50 3.72 -9.27
CA GLN A 2 -10.17 3.17 -10.44
C GLN A 2 -9.55 1.87 -10.89
N THR A 3 -10.40 0.86 -11.22
CA THR A 3 -9.94 -0.36 -11.88
C THR A 3 -9.72 -0.10 -13.37
N ARG A 4 -8.94 -0.96 -14.02
CA ARG A 4 -8.65 -0.90 -15.45
C ARG A 4 -9.17 -2.16 -16.12
N TRP A 5 -9.49 -2.05 -17.40
CA TRP A 5 -9.91 -3.22 -18.19
C TRP A 5 -8.87 -4.35 -18.10
N MET A 6 -7.59 -4.00 -18.17
CA MET A 6 -6.50 -4.98 -18.14
C MET A 6 -6.30 -5.63 -16.76
N ASP A 7 -6.98 -5.13 -15.72
CA ASP A 7 -6.89 -5.72 -14.38
C ASP A 7 -7.69 -7.01 -14.27
N ASN A 8 -8.73 -7.18 -15.10
CA ASN A 8 -9.53 -8.41 -15.12
C ASN A 8 -8.75 -9.58 -15.73
N ASP A 9 -8.98 -10.76 -15.18
CA ASP A 9 -8.50 -12.01 -15.72
C ASP A 9 -9.53 -12.65 -16.66
N ALA A 10 -9.24 -13.88 -17.11
CA ALA A 10 -10.13 -14.62 -17.99
C ALA A 10 -11.50 -14.94 -17.39
N TYR A 11 -11.64 -14.85 -16.07
CA TYR A 11 -12.90 -15.13 -15.36
C TYR A 11 -13.72 -13.87 -15.08
N GLY A 12 -13.26 -12.71 -15.54
CA GLY A 12 -13.98 -11.43 -15.37
C GLY A 12 -13.81 -10.78 -14.01
N HIS A 13 -12.88 -11.24 -13.21
CA HIS A 13 -12.55 -10.66 -11.91
C HIS A 13 -11.16 -10.07 -11.93
N ILE A 14 -10.92 -9.08 -11.07
CA ILE A 14 -9.57 -8.53 -10.89
C ILE A 14 -8.61 -9.68 -10.57
N ASN A 15 -7.54 -9.79 -11.34
CA ASN A 15 -6.53 -10.82 -11.13
C ASN A 15 -5.90 -10.64 -9.75
N ASN A 16 -5.70 -11.76 -9.04
CA ASN A 16 -5.19 -11.73 -7.67
C ASN A 16 -3.85 -11.00 -7.54
N VAL A 17 -2.97 -11.06 -8.52
CA VAL A 17 -1.67 -10.36 -8.48
C VAL A 17 -1.81 -8.85 -8.57
N VAL A 18 -2.88 -8.34 -9.16
CA VAL A 18 -3.14 -6.90 -9.30
C VAL A 18 -3.42 -6.26 -7.94
N TYR A 19 -3.92 -7.00 -6.96
CA TYR A 19 -4.19 -6.50 -5.61
C TYR A 19 -2.94 -5.94 -4.95
N TYR A 20 -1.79 -6.54 -5.18
CA TYR A 20 -0.52 -6.03 -4.66
C TYR A 20 -0.12 -4.70 -5.32
N SER A 21 -0.44 -4.53 -6.60
CA SER A 21 -0.28 -3.26 -7.29
C SER A 21 -1.19 -2.17 -6.66
N TYR A 22 -2.39 -2.54 -6.26
CA TYR A 22 -3.29 -1.61 -5.57
C TYR A 22 -2.75 -1.22 -4.20
N PHE A 23 -2.20 -2.17 -3.45
CA PHE A 23 -1.56 -1.88 -2.16
C PHE A 23 -0.42 -0.89 -2.32
N ASP A 24 0.45 -1.15 -3.29
CA ASP A 24 1.58 -0.29 -3.60
C ASP A 24 1.12 1.13 -3.95
N THR A 25 0.09 1.23 -4.79
CA THR A 25 -0.49 2.51 -5.18
C THR A 25 -1.06 3.27 -3.98
N VAL A 26 -1.81 2.60 -3.11
CA VAL A 26 -2.44 3.23 -1.95
C VAL A 26 -1.37 3.81 -1.01
N VAL A 27 -0.37 3.02 -0.67
CA VAL A 27 0.68 3.44 0.26
C VAL A 27 1.50 4.59 -0.31
N ASN A 28 2.00 4.42 -1.53
CA ASN A 28 2.89 5.43 -2.12
C ASN A 28 2.16 6.73 -2.43
N ARG A 29 0.92 6.65 -2.90
CA ARG A 29 0.10 7.83 -3.14
C ARG A 29 -0.12 8.61 -1.84
N TYR A 30 -0.45 7.93 -0.77
CA TYR A 30 -0.64 8.58 0.53
C TYR A 30 0.64 9.31 0.98
N LEU A 31 1.78 8.64 0.89
CA LEU A 31 3.05 9.21 1.32
C LEU A 31 3.49 10.39 0.44
N ILE A 32 3.28 10.30 -0.86
CA ILE A 32 3.58 11.39 -1.81
C ILE A 32 2.69 12.59 -1.52
N GLU A 33 1.38 12.39 -1.37
CA GLU A 33 0.44 13.46 -1.09
C GLU A 33 0.68 14.11 0.27
N ALA A 34 1.18 13.34 1.24
CA ALA A 34 1.56 13.87 2.55
C ALA A 34 2.91 14.61 2.52
N GLY A 35 3.63 14.58 1.40
CA GLY A 35 4.90 15.28 1.25
C GLY A 35 6.08 14.60 1.95
N VAL A 36 5.96 13.32 2.32
CA VAL A 36 7.01 12.59 3.05
C VAL A 36 7.72 11.55 2.20
N LEU A 37 7.37 11.43 0.94
CA LEU A 37 8.05 10.55 -0.01
C LEU A 37 8.38 11.33 -1.27
N ASP A 38 9.67 11.47 -1.56
CA ASP A 38 10.20 11.97 -2.82
C ASP A 38 10.90 10.82 -3.54
N VAL A 39 10.24 10.29 -4.56
CA VAL A 39 10.70 9.10 -5.29
C VAL A 39 12.04 9.36 -5.99
N GLN A 40 12.27 10.60 -6.44
CA GLN A 40 13.46 10.93 -7.22
C GLN A 40 14.65 11.36 -6.37
N ARG A 41 14.42 12.07 -5.25
CA ARG A 41 15.46 12.74 -4.48
C ARG A 41 15.57 12.27 -3.04
N GLY A 42 14.62 11.49 -2.57
CA GLY A 42 14.63 11.02 -1.18
C GLY A 42 15.90 10.25 -0.83
N VAL A 43 16.49 10.58 0.31
CA VAL A 43 17.71 9.91 0.81
C VAL A 43 17.36 8.52 1.35
N VAL A 44 16.16 8.38 1.92
CA VAL A 44 15.65 7.13 2.46
C VAL A 44 14.48 6.69 1.61
N ILE A 45 14.50 5.43 1.18
CA ILE A 45 13.46 4.82 0.35
C ILE A 45 12.91 3.57 1.03
N GLY A 46 11.64 3.25 0.73
CA GLY A 46 11.00 2.04 1.24
C GLY A 46 11.07 0.91 0.23
N LEU A 47 11.52 -0.25 0.67
CA LEU A 47 11.55 -1.47 -0.13
C LEU A 47 10.57 -2.49 0.47
N VAL A 48 9.79 -3.12 -0.40
CA VAL A 48 8.85 -4.17 0.01
C VAL A 48 9.62 -5.43 0.36
N VAL A 49 9.39 -5.96 1.54
CA VAL A 49 10.01 -7.21 1.98
C VAL A 49 8.99 -8.31 2.26
N GLU A 50 7.72 -7.95 2.44
CA GLU A 50 6.65 -8.90 2.67
C GLU A 50 5.34 -8.31 2.20
N THR A 51 4.50 -9.14 1.59
CA THR A 51 3.14 -8.76 1.23
C THR A 51 2.23 -9.98 1.37
N HIS A 52 0.99 -9.73 1.82
CA HIS A 52 0.00 -10.75 2.04
C HIS A 52 -1.39 -10.19 1.75
N CYS A 53 -2.24 -11.00 1.19
CA CYS A 53 -3.63 -10.61 0.91
C CYS A 53 -4.58 -11.78 1.13
N ASN A 54 -5.66 -11.52 1.85
CA ASN A 54 -6.80 -12.40 1.95
C ASN A 54 -7.91 -11.86 1.06
N TYR A 55 -8.52 -12.73 0.28
CA TYR A 55 -9.56 -12.41 -0.68
C TYR A 55 -10.89 -12.92 -0.16
N PHE A 56 -11.86 -12.02 0.06
CA PHE A 56 -13.16 -12.36 0.63
C PHE A 56 -14.27 -12.35 -0.40
N SER A 57 -14.22 -11.41 -1.35
CA SER A 57 -15.18 -11.33 -2.45
C SER A 57 -14.50 -10.74 -3.67
N PRO A 58 -14.97 -11.07 -4.88
CA PRO A 58 -14.33 -10.59 -6.11
C PRO A 58 -14.59 -9.11 -6.34
N LEU A 59 -13.61 -8.47 -6.97
CA LEU A 59 -13.73 -7.15 -7.55
C LEU A 59 -13.63 -7.29 -9.07
N SER A 60 -14.23 -6.35 -9.80
CA SER A 60 -14.26 -6.39 -11.26
C SER A 60 -14.17 -4.99 -11.84
N PHE A 61 -13.51 -4.85 -12.99
CA PHE A 61 -13.67 -3.65 -13.80
C PHE A 61 -15.14 -3.62 -14.31
N PRO A 62 -15.84 -2.51 -14.31
CA PRO A 62 -15.36 -1.12 -14.10
C PRO A 62 -15.62 -0.55 -12.71
N GLN A 63 -15.78 -1.36 -11.68
CA GLN A 63 -15.98 -0.85 -10.32
C GLN A 63 -14.86 0.11 -9.94
N THR A 64 -15.21 1.14 -9.16
CA THR A 64 -14.21 1.85 -8.37
C THR A 64 -13.93 1.06 -7.11
N VAL A 65 -12.74 1.21 -6.57
CA VAL A 65 -12.32 0.54 -5.34
C VAL A 65 -12.04 1.60 -4.28
N ASP A 66 -12.78 1.51 -3.18
CA ASP A 66 -12.49 2.32 -2.00
C ASP A 66 -11.40 1.65 -1.20
N THR A 67 -10.47 2.44 -0.68
CA THR A 67 -9.29 1.92 -0.01
C THR A 67 -9.19 2.46 1.41
N GLY A 68 -8.85 1.57 2.34
CA GLY A 68 -8.50 1.95 3.70
C GLY A 68 -7.03 1.66 3.95
N LEU A 69 -6.36 2.54 4.67
CA LEU A 69 -4.94 2.42 4.99
C LEU A 69 -4.73 2.70 6.47
N ARG A 70 -4.01 1.81 7.14
CA ARG A 70 -3.53 2.08 8.50
C ARG A 70 -2.14 1.49 8.69
N VAL A 71 -1.49 1.90 9.76
CA VAL A 71 -0.20 1.36 10.18
C VAL A 71 -0.45 0.41 11.35
N ALA A 72 -0.02 -0.83 11.20
CA ALA A 72 -0.15 -1.84 12.26
C ALA A 72 1.04 -1.83 13.21
N ALA A 73 2.24 -1.52 12.70
CA ALA A 73 3.45 -1.51 13.51
C ALA A 73 4.49 -0.57 12.90
N LEU A 74 5.22 0.13 13.78
CA LEU A 74 6.37 0.95 13.44
C LEU A 74 7.60 0.37 14.12
N GLY A 75 8.61 0.00 13.34
CA GLY A 75 9.93 -0.36 13.83
C GLY A 75 10.91 0.79 13.66
N ALA A 76 12.19 0.54 13.97
CA ALA A 76 13.23 1.53 13.78
C ALA A 76 13.44 1.87 12.29
N SER A 77 13.35 0.88 11.42
CA SER A 77 13.54 1.01 9.97
C SER A 77 12.41 0.38 9.17
N SER A 78 11.37 -0.13 9.80
CA SER A 78 10.30 -0.86 9.13
C SER A 78 8.93 -0.33 9.47
N VAL A 79 7.99 -0.52 8.55
CA VAL A 79 6.58 -0.18 8.73
C VAL A 79 5.75 -1.33 8.21
N ARG A 80 4.80 -1.77 9.02
CA ARG A 80 3.77 -2.70 8.57
C ARG A 80 2.49 -1.92 8.30
N TYR A 81 2.15 -1.83 7.03
CA TYR A 81 0.89 -1.23 6.60
C TYR A 81 -0.19 -2.29 6.50
N GLU A 82 -1.41 -1.93 6.83
CA GLU A 82 -2.58 -2.74 6.54
C GLU A 82 -3.47 -2.00 5.56
N ILE A 83 -3.94 -2.70 4.53
CA ILE A 83 -4.76 -2.12 3.46
C ILE A 83 -6.03 -2.93 3.31
N GLY A 84 -7.17 -2.24 3.31
CA GLY A 84 -8.45 -2.82 2.98
C GLY A 84 -8.92 -2.32 1.62
N LEU A 85 -9.45 -3.20 0.79
CA LEU A 85 -10.03 -2.87 -0.50
C LEU A 85 -11.53 -3.20 -0.46
N PHE A 86 -12.34 -2.24 -0.85
CA PHE A 86 -13.80 -2.34 -0.84
C PHE A 86 -14.33 -2.05 -2.24
N GLY A 87 -15.31 -2.82 -2.71
CA GLY A 87 -16.08 -2.41 -3.88
C GLY A 87 -16.74 -1.07 -3.63
N GLY A 88 -16.77 -0.19 -4.62
CA GLY A 88 -17.27 1.17 -4.44
C GLY A 88 -18.65 1.19 -3.78
N GLY A 89 -18.74 1.87 -2.63
CA GLY A 89 -19.97 1.98 -1.85
C GLY A 89 -20.31 0.78 -0.98
N GLU A 90 -19.54 -0.32 -1.05
CA GLU A 90 -19.81 -1.51 -0.26
C GLU A 90 -19.21 -1.39 1.15
N PRO A 91 -19.96 -1.76 2.22
CA PRO A 91 -19.45 -1.66 3.58
C PRO A 91 -18.53 -2.80 3.98
N MET A 92 -18.59 -3.94 3.28
CA MET A 92 -17.80 -5.12 3.59
C MET A 92 -16.51 -5.12 2.78
N THR A 93 -15.40 -5.50 3.42
CA THR A 93 -14.10 -5.57 2.77
C THR A 93 -14.08 -6.69 1.74
N ALA A 94 -13.69 -6.38 0.51
CA ALA A 94 -13.51 -7.39 -0.53
C ALA A 94 -12.18 -8.11 -0.38
N ALA A 95 -11.13 -7.40 0.03
CA ALA A 95 -9.82 -7.96 0.30
C ALA A 95 -9.11 -7.14 1.37
N CYS A 96 -8.28 -7.80 2.16
CA CYS A 96 -7.51 -7.13 3.20
C CYS A 96 -6.13 -7.79 3.27
N GLY A 97 -5.11 -6.98 3.42
CA GLY A 97 -3.76 -7.49 3.49
C GLY A 97 -2.82 -6.59 4.26
N HIS A 98 -1.58 -7.04 4.33
CA HIS A 98 -0.50 -6.24 4.91
C HIS A 98 0.66 -6.15 3.94
N PHE A 99 1.45 -5.11 4.15
CA PHE A 99 2.53 -4.71 3.28
C PHE A 99 3.64 -4.19 4.19
N VAL A 100 4.77 -4.87 4.21
CA VAL A 100 5.89 -4.47 5.07
C VAL A 100 6.97 -3.82 4.22
N HIS A 101 7.29 -2.57 4.56
CA HIS A 101 8.41 -1.84 3.97
C HIS A 101 9.56 -1.81 4.96
N VAL A 102 10.77 -2.07 4.47
CA VAL A 102 12.00 -1.71 5.16
C VAL A 102 12.56 -0.47 4.50
N TYR A 103 12.83 0.55 5.30
CA TYR A 103 13.37 1.81 4.81
C TYR A 103 14.89 1.75 4.87
N VAL A 104 15.50 2.08 3.75
CA VAL A 104 16.94 1.95 3.55
C VAL A 104 17.52 3.25 3.02
N ASP A 105 18.82 3.43 3.23
CA ASP A 105 19.56 4.49 2.56
C ASP A 105 19.55 4.21 1.06
N ARG A 106 19.25 5.23 0.26
CA ARG A 106 19.11 5.09 -1.20
C ARG A 106 20.37 4.56 -1.86
N GLU A 107 21.53 4.98 -1.38
CA GLU A 107 22.81 4.62 -1.99
C GLU A 107 23.35 3.29 -1.47
N THR A 108 23.42 3.14 -0.15
CA THR A 108 24.01 1.96 0.46
C THR A 108 23.09 0.75 0.50
N ARG A 109 21.78 0.99 0.42
CA ARG A 109 20.72 -0.03 0.53
C ARG A 109 20.70 -0.72 1.89
N ARG A 110 21.29 -0.13 2.90
CA ARG A 110 21.26 -0.62 4.28
C ARG A 110 20.08 0.00 5.03
N PRO A 111 19.50 -0.74 6.00
CA PRO A 111 18.44 -0.18 6.81
C PRO A 111 18.84 1.15 7.43
N ALA A 112 17.93 2.11 7.36
CA ALA A 112 18.10 3.46 7.90
C ALA A 112 16.96 3.77 8.85
N PRO A 113 17.18 4.62 9.87
CA PRO A 113 16.09 5.07 10.72
C PRO A 113 15.02 5.79 9.91
N LEU A 114 13.76 5.61 10.30
CA LEU A 114 12.65 6.33 9.68
C LEU A 114 12.84 7.83 9.88
N PRO A 115 12.75 8.65 8.80
CA PRO A 115 12.82 10.10 8.95
C PRO A 115 11.69 10.63 9.85
N ALA A 116 11.98 11.66 10.63
CA ALA A 116 11.00 12.23 11.56
C ALA A 116 9.69 12.68 10.89
N PRO A 117 9.70 13.33 9.71
CA PRO A 117 8.46 13.67 9.01
C PRO A 117 7.63 12.45 8.65
N LEU A 118 8.27 11.36 8.22
CA LEU A 118 7.59 10.11 7.91
C LEU A 118 6.95 9.52 9.17
N ILE A 119 7.68 9.46 10.27
CA ILE A 119 7.15 8.96 11.55
C ILE A 119 5.89 9.74 11.95
N ARG A 120 5.93 11.07 11.88
CA ARG A 120 4.78 11.90 12.25
C ARG A 120 3.55 11.59 11.39
N THR A 121 3.75 11.45 10.08
CA THR A 121 2.65 11.10 9.17
C THR A 121 2.09 9.73 9.49
N LEU A 122 2.95 8.74 9.71
CA LEU A 122 2.53 7.37 9.95
C LEU A 122 1.86 7.19 11.32
N GLN A 123 2.25 7.97 12.32
CA GLN A 123 1.60 7.96 13.63
C GLN A 123 0.12 8.32 13.54
N GLY A 124 -0.26 9.14 12.59
CA GLY A 124 -1.66 9.48 12.35
C GLY A 124 -2.49 8.33 11.78
N LEU A 125 -1.85 7.25 11.35
CA LEU A 125 -2.50 6.05 10.80
C LEU A 125 -2.50 4.85 11.75
N LEU A 126 -1.92 5.01 12.93
CA LEU A 126 -1.90 3.93 13.94
C LEU A 126 -3.30 3.63 14.49
#